data_5a139dc1a3ac2eccbbf13364e038c955
#
_entry.id   5a139dc1a3ac2eccbbf13364e038c955
#
_cell.length_a   1.000
_cell.length_b   1.000
_cell.length_c   1.000
_cell.angle_alpha   90.00
_cell.angle_beta   90.00
_cell.angle_gamma   90.00
#
_symmetry.space_group_name_H-M   'P 1'
#
loop_
_entity.id
_entity.type
_entity.pdbx_description
1 polymer ?
#
loop_
_entity_poly.entity_id
_entity_poly.type
_entity_poly.pdbx_seq_one_letter_code
_entity_poly.pdbx_strand_id
1 'polypeptide(L)'
;MRFFVVCPGGLEGVLTQELNAIAQMPTAQALGPWLIDPSPTSPTGGVGLAAPLAGAMILNLHSRIASRVLLQLAEASYRQEDDLYRLTRALAWEDWFSAQQTLRVDVTAHRSPLKSLNFATLRIKDAIVDRLREVSGDRPNIDTAFPNVRVQAHLTSTQLTVYLDTSGEALFKRGWRDEKGEAPLKENLAAGILRLSGWQAGQTLFDPMCGSGTFLIEAAQVALSVPAGAIRAGLYERQGKATPQPSRLAYRPLVNVEHGFGFQRLKPFLTQNELQHWENVCQAALAQMVEAQKRFPNTQSLFISGSDINEQLVSMCKGNWQRAHLPGLPVVRQVDALVSKPPAMLGSIGEPLMLLNPPYGERLAIQGGRGDGESEYRDDDNDYYAANTETGRQGAKRSSRESLKALQAQAELDPQFALFLQQFGRHLKDDFGGWDVFVLTADMALPGQLRIKESRRTPLFNGALECRLFRFKMNPP
;
A
#
# COMPACT_ATOMS: atom_id res chain seq x y z
N MET A 1 -13.34 -11.21 16.72
CA MET A 1 -11.93 -11.55 16.43
C MET A 1 -11.06 -10.32 16.61
N ARG A 2 -9.78 -10.46 16.93
CA ARG A 2 -8.80 -9.36 16.92
C ARG A 2 -8.01 -9.36 15.64
N PHE A 3 -7.75 -8.17 15.10
CA PHE A 3 -6.94 -7.97 13.90
C PHE A 3 -5.88 -6.92 14.17
N PHE A 4 -4.78 -7.03 13.43
CA PHE A 4 -3.79 -5.97 13.31
C PHE A 4 -3.63 -5.62 11.82
N VAL A 5 -3.94 -4.38 11.48
CA VAL A 5 -3.86 -3.88 10.09
C VAL A 5 -2.56 -3.11 9.94
N VAL A 6 -1.68 -3.67 9.14
CA VAL A 6 -0.33 -3.17 8.91
C VAL A 6 -0.35 -2.03 7.88
N CYS A 7 0.39 -0.95 8.08
CA CYS A 7 0.51 0.17 7.13
C CYS A 7 1.92 0.76 7.10
N PRO A 8 2.27 1.57 6.09
CA PRO A 8 3.52 2.34 6.09
C PRO A 8 3.62 3.22 7.32
N GLY A 9 4.83 3.29 7.91
CA GLY A 9 5.08 4.13 9.08
C GLY A 9 4.75 5.60 8.82
N GLY A 10 4.09 6.24 9.79
CA GLY A 10 3.59 7.62 9.69
C GLY A 10 2.17 7.74 9.12
N LEU A 11 1.57 6.64 8.66
CA LEU A 11 0.18 6.60 8.18
C LEU A 11 -0.81 5.99 9.19
N GLU A 12 -0.39 5.63 10.39
CA GLU A 12 -1.23 4.98 11.39
C GLU A 12 -2.50 5.81 11.71
N GLY A 13 -2.35 7.13 11.87
CA GLY A 13 -3.49 8.03 12.09
C GLY A 13 -4.46 8.09 10.92
N VAL A 14 -3.94 8.07 9.69
CA VAL A 14 -4.75 8.05 8.46
C VAL A 14 -5.44 6.69 8.30
N LEU A 15 -4.74 5.60 8.62
CA LEU A 15 -5.32 4.26 8.64
C LEU A 15 -6.46 4.16 9.66
N THR A 16 -6.28 4.69 10.89
CA THR A 16 -7.34 4.72 11.91
C THR A 16 -8.60 5.42 11.38
N GLN A 17 -8.45 6.56 10.68
CA GLN A 17 -9.58 7.24 10.04
C GLN A 17 -10.22 6.39 8.94
N GLU A 18 -9.43 5.70 8.13
CA GLU A 18 -9.93 4.79 7.09
C GLU A 18 -10.71 3.62 7.69
N LEU A 19 -10.17 2.97 8.74
CA LEU A 19 -10.82 1.85 9.43
C LEU A 19 -12.16 2.27 10.07
N ASN A 20 -12.21 3.46 10.68
CA ASN A 20 -13.47 4.02 11.18
C ASN A 20 -14.49 4.24 10.04
N ALA A 21 -14.07 4.75 8.89
CA ALA A 21 -14.96 4.92 7.74
C ALA A 21 -15.45 3.56 7.19
N ILE A 22 -14.57 2.55 7.12
CA ILE A 22 -14.93 1.19 6.71
C ILE A 22 -15.94 0.57 7.69
N ALA A 23 -15.73 0.73 9.00
CA ALA A 23 -16.64 0.23 10.03
C ALA A 23 -18.05 0.85 9.94
N GLN A 24 -18.21 2.04 9.35
CA GLN A 24 -19.50 2.68 9.10
C GLN A 24 -20.18 2.25 7.79
N MET A 25 -19.53 1.43 6.96
CA MET A 25 -20.18 0.89 5.76
C MET A 25 -21.37 0.00 6.16
N PRO A 26 -22.50 0.04 5.42
CA PRO A 26 -23.66 -0.81 5.72
C PRO A 26 -23.32 -2.30 5.80
N THR A 27 -22.45 -2.78 4.92
CA THR A 27 -21.94 -4.16 4.92
C THR A 27 -21.13 -4.50 6.17
N ALA A 28 -20.37 -3.56 6.71
CA ALA A 28 -19.59 -3.74 7.94
C ALA A 28 -20.51 -3.72 9.18
N GLN A 29 -21.46 -2.79 9.24
CA GLN A 29 -22.41 -2.68 10.33
C GLN A 29 -23.33 -3.91 10.42
N ALA A 30 -23.72 -4.49 9.28
CA ALA A 30 -24.53 -5.70 9.21
C ALA A 30 -23.83 -6.93 9.83
N LEU A 31 -22.50 -6.96 9.91
CA LEU A 31 -21.75 -8.04 10.54
C LEU A 31 -21.73 -7.95 12.08
N GLY A 32 -21.95 -6.77 12.66
CA GLY A 32 -21.88 -6.53 14.09
C GLY A 32 -20.88 -5.45 14.50
N PRO A 33 -20.54 -5.37 15.78
CA PRO A 33 -19.73 -4.26 16.31
C PRO A 33 -18.27 -4.31 15.87
N TRP A 34 -17.72 -3.12 15.63
CA TRP A 34 -16.30 -2.88 15.36
C TRP A 34 -15.73 -1.99 16.47
N LEU A 35 -14.58 -2.36 16.99
CA LEU A 35 -13.83 -1.57 17.95
C LEU A 35 -12.42 -1.36 17.42
N ILE A 36 -12.12 -0.13 17.02
CA ILE A 36 -10.82 0.24 16.44
C ILE A 36 -10.02 0.88 17.56
N ASP A 37 -8.79 0.38 17.74
CA ASP A 37 -7.87 0.96 18.70
C ASP A 37 -7.57 2.42 18.32
N PRO A 38 -7.43 3.31 19.31
CA PRO A 38 -7.07 4.70 19.04
C PRO A 38 -5.72 4.75 18.30
N SER A 39 -5.55 5.79 17.51
CA SER A 39 -4.29 6.00 16.78
C SER A 39 -3.10 5.97 17.73
N PRO A 40 -2.10 5.12 17.50
CA PRO A 40 -0.95 5.02 18.39
C PRO A 40 -0.19 6.34 18.45
N THR A 41 0.29 6.68 19.64
CA THR A 41 1.10 7.89 19.87
C THR A 41 2.51 7.81 19.26
N SER A 42 2.93 6.58 18.92
CA SER A 42 4.22 6.30 18.28
C SER A 42 4.01 5.39 17.06
N PRO A 43 4.84 5.50 16.02
CA PRO A 43 4.74 4.62 14.86
C PRO A 43 4.88 3.15 15.27
N THR A 44 3.82 2.37 15.10
CA THR A 44 3.78 0.92 15.38
C THR A 44 3.75 0.09 14.12
N GLY A 45 3.62 0.76 12.95
CA GLY A 45 3.49 0.10 11.65
C GLY A 45 2.09 -0.47 11.38
N GLY A 46 1.08 -0.08 12.19
CA GLY A 46 -0.30 -0.55 11.99
C GLY A 46 -1.25 -0.14 13.11
N VAL A 47 -2.48 -0.62 13.02
CA VAL A 47 -3.59 -0.34 13.94
C VAL A 47 -4.28 -1.63 14.33
N GLY A 48 -4.50 -1.83 15.62
CA GLY A 48 -5.29 -2.93 16.17
C GLY A 48 -6.79 -2.66 16.05
N LEU A 49 -7.57 -3.70 15.88
CA LEU A 49 -9.04 -3.62 15.97
C LEU A 49 -9.68 -4.96 16.35
N ALA A 50 -10.90 -4.89 16.88
CA ALA A 50 -11.79 -6.03 17.03
C ALA A 50 -12.97 -5.90 16.08
N ALA A 51 -13.28 -6.98 15.34
CA ALA A 51 -14.39 -7.06 14.40
C ALA A 51 -14.87 -8.52 14.25
N PRO A 52 -16.05 -8.76 13.66
CA PRO A 52 -16.46 -10.10 13.23
C PRO A 52 -15.45 -10.71 12.24
N LEU A 53 -15.43 -12.05 12.09
CA LEU A 53 -14.49 -12.76 11.21
C LEU A 53 -14.55 -12.23 9.76
N ALA A 54 -15.78 -12.08 9.23
CA ALA A 54 -16.00 -11.53 7.89
C ALA A 54 -15.49 -10.08 7.71
N GLY A 55 -15.17 -9.39 8.80
CA GLY A 55 -14.51 -8.07 8.76
C GLY A 55 -13.18 -8.10 8.00
N ALA A 56 -12.46 -9.23 8.04
CA ALA A 56 -11.25 -9.41 7.23
C ALA A 56 -11.52 -9.26 5.73
N MET A 57 -12.66 -9.74 5.21
CA MET A 57 -13.05 -9.64 3.81
C MET A 57 -13.22 -8.18 3.39
N ILE A 58 -13.95 -7.41 4.21
CA ILE A 58 -14.20 -5.98 3.97
C ILE A 58 -12.90 -5.19 4.02
N LEU A 59 -12.05 -5.45 5.02
CA LEU A 59 -10.75 -4.78 5.17
C LEU A 59 -9.83 -5.05 3.97
N ASN A 60 -9.72 -6.30 3.54
CA ASN A 60 -8.88 -6.68 2.40
C ASN A 60 -9.38 -6.10 1.07
N LEU A 61 -10.70 -5.96 0.90
CA LEU A 61 -11.27 -5.38 -0.30
C LEU A 61 -11.13 -3.85 -0.32
N HIS A 62 -11.43 -3.17 0.78
CA HIS A 62 -11.64 -1.73 0.78
C HIS A 62 -10.46 -0.90 1.27
N SER A 63 -9.60 -1.43 2.18
CA SER A 63 -8.51 -0.61 2.71
C SER A 63 -7.47 -0.29 1.62
N ARG A 64 -7.22 1.00 1.43
CA ARG A 64 -6.21 1.52 0.50
C ARG A 64 -4.86 1.68 1.16
N ILE A 65 -4.85 1.92 2.48
CA ILE A 65 -3.64 2.23 3.25
C ILE A 65 -3.00 0.97 3.82
N ALA A 66 -3.80 -0.07 4.06
CA ALA A 66 -3.28 -1.33 4.58
C ALA A 66 -2.25 -1.97 3.62
N SER A 67 -1.19 -2.50 4.21
CA SER A 67 -0.29 -3.43 3.54
C SER A 67 -0.76 -4.87 3.71
N ARG A 68 -1.25 -5.19 4.92
CA ARG A 68 -1.78 -6.52 5.29
C ARG A 68 -2.83 -6.40 6.37
N VAL A 69 -3.74 -7.38 6.40
CA VAL A 69 -4.74 -7.58 7.45
C VAL A 69 -4.42 -8.90 8.15
N LEU A 70 -3.95 -8.83 9.37
CA LEU A 70 -3.49 -9.95 10.17
C LEU A 70 -4.54 -10.31 11.22
N LEU A 71 -5.01 -11.56 11.20
CA LEU A 71 -5.91 -12.12 12.20
C LEU A 71 -5.10 -12.67 13.37
N GLN A 72 -5.27 -12.12 14.56
CA GLN A 72 -4.59 -12.58 15.78
C GLN A 72 -5.18 -13.90 16.26
N LEU A 73 -4.34 -14.94 16.34
CA LEU A 73 -4.72 -16.26 16.85
C LEU A 73 -4.39 -16.39 18.34
N ALA A 74 -3.24 -15.87 18.77
CA ALA A 74 -2.80 -15.96 20.16
C ALA A 74 -1.88 -14.80 20.51
N GLU A 75 -1.84 -14.51 21.81
CA GLU A 75 -0.84 -13.67 22.45
C GLU A 75 -0.46 -14.30 23.79
N ALA A 76 0.83 -14.52 24.00
CA ALA A 76 1.32 -15.20 25.21
C ALA A 76 2.72 -14.74 25.57
N SER A 77 3.05 -14.80 26.86
CA SER A 77 4.39 -14.49 27.35
C SER A 77 5.39 -15.60 26.98
N TYR A 78 6.60 -15.20 26.58
CA TYR A 78 7.70 -16.09 26.31
C TYR A 78 9.00 -15.60 26.99
N ARG A 79 9.97 -16.49 27.18
CA ARG A 79 11.30 -16.19 27.73
C ARG A 79 12.41 -16.72 26.82
N GLN A 80 12.19 -17.86 26.16
CA GLN A 80 13.15 -18.57 25.34
C GLN A 80 12.50 -19.19 24.10
N GLU A 81 13.30 -19.68 23.19
CA GLU A 81 12.85 -20.24 21.91
C GLU A 81 11.92 -21.45 22.05
N ASP A 82 12.10 -22.27 23.10
CA ASP A 82 11.21 -23.41 23.36
C ASP A 82 9.80 -23.02 23.76
N ASP A 83 9.63 -21.85 24.37
CA ASP A 83 8.29 -21.31 24.62
C ASP A 83 7.59 -20.99 23.31
N LEU A 84 8.29 -20.47 22.29
CA LEU A 84 7.71 -20.19 20.96
C LEU A 84 7.15 -21.47 20.35
N TYR A 85 7.93 -22.56 20.39
CA TYR A 85 7.47 -23.86 19.88
C TYR A 85 6.24 -24.36 20.64
N ARG A 86 6.29 -24.40 21.97
CA ARG A 86 5.20 -24.91 22.82
C ARG A 86 3.91 -24.11 22.63
N LEU A 87 3.98 -22.78 22.64
CA LEU A 87 2.84 -21.89 22.51
C LEU A 87 2.22 -21.99 21.11
N THR A 88 3.04 -22.06 20.07
CA THR A 88 2.58 -22.17 18.69
C THR A 88 1.97 -23.53 18.39
N ARG A 89 2.57 -24.63 18.91
CA ARG A 89 2.03 -26.00 18.74
C ARG A 89 0.70 -26.23 19.44
N ALA A 90 0.40 -25.45 20.50
CA ALA A 90 -0.86 -25.57 21.22
C ALA A 90 -2.07 -25.01 20.43
N LEU A 91 -1.84 -24.25 19.35
CA LEU A 91 -2.91 -23.74 18.52
C LEU A 91 -3.49 -24.85 17.62
N ALA A 92 -4.80 -24.83 17.43
CA ALA A 92 -5.51 -25.78 16.55
C ALA A 92 -5.39 -25.35 15.09
N TRP A 93 -4.21 -25.54 14.49
CA TRP A 93 -3.90 -25.14 13.11
C TRP A 93 -4.81 -25.84 12.09
N GLU A 94 -5.21 -27.06 12.39
CA GLU A 94 -6.15 -27.88 11.60
C GLU A 94 -7.50 -27.24 11.40
N ASP A 95 -7.91 -26.33 12.26
CA ASP A 95 -9.17 -25.57 12.10
C ASP A 95 -9.06 -24.46 11.05
N TRP A 96 -7.84 -24.04 10.73
CA TRP A 96 -7.58 -22.92 9.84
C TRP A 96 -7.21 -23.36 8.42
N PHE A 97 -6.37 -24.36 8.29
CA PHE A 97 -5.91 -24.85 6.98
C PHE A 97 -5.53 -26.33 7.02
N SER A 98 -5.23 -26.92 5.88
CA SER A 98 -4.86 -28.32 5.76
C SER A 98 -3.38 -28.52 5.48
N ALA A 99 -2.85 -29.71 5.79
CA ALA A 99 -1.46 -30.08 5.53
C ALA A 99 -1.10 -30.15 4.03
N GLN A 100 -2.08 -30.14 3.12
CA GLN A 100 -1.87 -30.11 1.68
C GLN A 100 -1.55 -28.69 1.15
N GLN A 101 -1.76 -27.66 1.98
CA GLN A 101 -1.45 -26.28 1.63
C GLN A 101 0.00 -25.95 1.96
N THR A 102 0.64 -25.11 1.13
CA THR A 102 2.00 -24.63 1.40
C THR A 102 1.99 -23.53 2.45
N LEU A 103 3.06 -23.50 3.27
CA LEU A 103 3.20 -22.61 4.41
C LEU A 103 4.44 -21.72 4.28
N ARG A 104 4.30 -20.46 4.67
CA ARG A 104 5.41 -19.56 5.00
C ARG A 104 5.22 -19.01 6.41
N VAL A 105 6.31 -18.89 7.16
CA VAL A 105 6.35 -18.25 8.47
C VAL A 105 7.30 -17.08 8.42
N ASP A 106 6.84 -15.91 8.83
CA ASP A 106 7.62 -14.68 8.95
C ASP A 106 7.63 -14.23 10.42
N VAL A 107 8.80 -13.86 10.95
CA VAL A 107 8.95 -13.40 12.33
C VAL A 107 9.53 -12.00 12.35
N THR A 108 8.87 -11.11 13.08
CA THR A 108 9.37 -9.76 13.37
C THR A 108 9.63 -9.62 14.86
N ALA A 109 10.53 -8.74 15.25
CA ALA A 109 10.83 -8.52 16.65
C ALA A 109 11.08 -7.04 16.98
N HIS A 110 10.60 -6.65 18.16
CA HIS A 110 10.94 -5.38 18.79
C HIS A 110 11.46 -5.64 20.21
N ARG A 111 12.75 -5.39 20.44
CA ARG A 111 13.42 -5.63 21.74
C ARG A 111 13.33 -7.06 22.26
N SER A 112 13.20 -8.05 21.36
CA SER A 112 13.21 -9.46 21.76
C SER A 112 14.55 -9.83 22.42
N PRO A 113 14.55 -10.64 23.50
CA PRO A 113 15.77 -11.15 24.11
C PRO A 113 16.45 -12.27 23.29
N LEU A 114 15.77 -12.80 22.26
CA LEU A 114 16.29 -13.91 21.45
C LEU A 114 17.42 -13.45 20.52
N LYS A 115 18.45 -14.28 20.40
CA LYS A 115 19.67 -13.97 19.64
C LYS A 115 19.49 -14.11 18.12
N SER A 116 18.58 -14.99 17.68
CA SER A 116 18.40 -15.32 16.27
C SER A 116 16.92 -15.38 15.87
N LEU A 117 16.50 -14.43 15.06
CA LEU A 117 15.14 -14.44 14.49
C LEU A 117 14.95 -15.60 13.50
N ASN A 118 16.00 -16.01 12.77
CA ASN A 118 15.92 -17.18 11.90
C ASN A 118 15.65 -18.46 12.72
N PHE A 119 16.27 -18.63 13.86
CA PHE A 119 16.00 -19.77 14.73
C PHE A 119 14.59 -19.70 15.31
N ALA A 120 14.13 -18.52 15.73
CA ALA A 120 12.74 -18.31 16.16
C ALA A 120 11.74 -18.68 15.06
N THR A 121 12.00 -18.26 13.80
CA THR A 121 11.19 -18.62 12.64
C THR A 121 11.11 -20.12 12.43
N LEU A 122 12.24 -20.82 12.51
CA LEU A 122 12.28 -22.28 12.40
C LEU A 122 11.50 -22.97 13.52
N ARG A 123 11.64 -22.50 14.78
CA ARG A 123 10.90 -23.07 15.93
C ARG A 123 9.39 -22.93 15.77
N ILE A 124 8.91 -21.77 15.33
CA ILE A 124 7.49 -21.52 15.05
C ILE A 124 7.00 -22.39 13.88
N LYS A 125 7.76 -22.45 12.80
CA LYS A 125 7.46 -23.30 11.64
C LYS A 125 7.37 -24.78 12.04
N ASP A 126 8.35 -25.28 12.76
CA ASP A 126 8.40 -26.69 13.21
C ASP A 126 7.19 -27.02 14.11
N ALA A 127 6.80 -26.11 15.00
CA ALA A 127 5.62 -26.26 15.85
C ALA A 127 4.32 -26.46 15.04
N ILE A 128 4.14 -25.68 13.97
CA ILE A 128 2.96 -25.75 13.08
C ILE A 128 2.98 -27.08 12.31
N VAL A 129 4.13 -27.42 11.73
CA VAL A 129 4.31 -28.66 10.94
C VAL A 129 4.10 -29.90 11.79
N ASP A 130 4.65 -29.93 13.00
CA ASP A 130 4.51 -31.07 13.91
C ASP A 130 3.07 -31.24 14.41
N ARG A 131 2.36 -30.12 14.70
CA ARG A 131 0.93 -30.17 15.06
C ARG A 131 0.08 -30.75 13.95
N LEU A 132 0.25 -30.27 12.72
CA LEU A 132 -0.53 -30.75 11.58
C LEU A 132 -0.20 -32.22 11.30
N ARG A 133 1.07 -32.65 11.38
CA ARG A 133 1.46 -34.04 11.22
C ARG A 133 0.81 -34.95 12.28
N GLU A 134 0.78 -34.48 13.52
CA GLU A 134 0.17 -35.26 14.63
C GLU A 134 -1.33 -35.48 14.41
N VAL A 135 -2.05 -34.45 13.91
CA VAL A 135 -3.50 -34.51 13.76
C VAL A 135 -3.93 -35.17 12.44
N SER A 136 -3.22 -34.91 11.33
CA SER A 136 -3.64 -35.35 9.99
C SER A 136 -2.77 -36.48 9.40
N GLY A 137 -1.66 -36.83 10.01
CA GLY A 137 -0.67 -37.75 9.45
C GLY A 137 0.26 -37.13 8.41
N ASP A 138 -0.09 -35.97 7.86
CA ASP A 138 0.63 -35.25 6.80
C ASP A 138 1.27 -33.95 7.32
N ARG A 139 2.27 -33.49 6.60
CA ARG A 139 2.95 -32.22 6.91
C ARG A 139 2.86 -31.25 5.74
N PRO A 140 2.63 -29.94 5.98
CA PRO A 140 2.64 -28.93 4.93
C PRO A 140 4.05 -28.78 4.33
N ASN A 141 4.11 -28.52 3.02
CA ASN A 141 5.31 -28.09 2.36
C ASN A 141 5.57 -26.62 2.62
N ILE A 142 6.85 -26.24 2.63
CA ILE A 142 7.26 -24.84 2.78
C ILE A 142 7.46 -24.24 1.38
N ASP A 143 6.79 -23.12 1.14
CA ASP A 143 6.96 -22.31 -0.07
C ASP A 143 7.14 -20.86 0.38
N THR A 144 8.32 -20.29 0.16
CA THR A 144 8.64 -18.92 0.55
C THR A 144 8.26 -17.90 -0.52
N ALA A 145 8.08 -18.34 -1.76
CA ALA A 145 7.72 -17.45 -2.87
C ALA A 145 6.20 -17.28 -3.02
N PHE A 146 5.47 -18.40 -3.15
CA PHE A 146 4.02 -18.41 -3.41
C PHE A 146 3.25 -19.29 -2.41
N PRO A 147 3.32 -19.01 -1.10
CA PRO A 147 2.66 -19.83 -0.10
C PRO A 147 1.14 -19.71 -0.19
N ASN A 148 0.43 -20.82 0.09
CA ASN A 148 -1.00 -20.78 0.27
C ASN A 148 -1.40 -20.07 1.56
N VAL A 149 -0.63 -20.32 2.64
CA VAL A 149 -0.88 -19.78 3.97
C VAL A 149 0.38 -19.06 4.47
N ARG A 150 0.20 -17.85 5.00
CA ARG A 150 1.25 -17.09 5.69
C ARG A 150 0.89 -16.96 7.16
N VAL A 151 1.83 -17.35 8.02
CA VAL A 151 1.77 -17.13 9.45
C VAL A 151 2.79 -16.07 9.79
N GLN A 152 2.37 -15.09 10.58
CA GLN A 152 3.25 -14.05 11.07
C GLN A 152 3.34 -14.11 12.59
N ALA A 153 4.53 -13.94 13.12
CA ALA A 153 4.74 -13.83 14.55
C ALA A 153 5.46 -12.52 14.86
N HIS A 154 4.98 -11.84 15.90
CA HIS A 154 5.63 -10.65 16.43
C HIS A 154 6.13 -10.90 17.84
N LEU A 155 7.42 -10.62 18.06
CA LEU A 155 8.08 -10.78 19.35
C LEU A 155 8.38 -9.40 19.94
N THR A 156 7.91 -9.17 21.16
CA THR A 156 8.38 -8.05 21.99
C THR A 156 9.43 -8.53 22.98
N SER A 157 9.78 -7.72 23.96
CA SER A 157 10.68 -8.15 25.05
C SER A 157 10.13 -9.32 25.88
N THR A 158 8.80 -9.50 25.90
CA THR A 158 8.15 -10.49 26.79
C THR A 158 6.99 -11.23 26.16
N GLN A 159 6.45 -10.78 25.00
CA GLN A 159 5.25 -11.31 24.39
C GLN A 159 5.51 -11.84 22.98
N LEU A 160 4.95 -13.01 22.69
CA LEU A 160 4.75 -13.56 21.36
C LEU A 160 3.30 -13.31 20.95
N THR A 161 3.08 -12.68 19.80
CA THR A 161 1.77 -12.63 19.16
C THR A 161 1.82 -13.40 17.83
N VAL A 162 0.89 -14.31 17.63
CA VAL A 162 0.79 -15.16 16.42
C VAL A 162 -0.40 -14.72 15.60
N TYR A 163 -0.19 -14.49 14.30
CA TYR A 163 -1.20 -14.04 13.36
C TYR A 163 -1.31 -14.99 12.15
N LEU A 164 -2.52 -15.08 11.59
CA LEU A 164 -2.76 -15.54 10.22
C LEU A 164 -2.90 -14.33 9.30
N ASP A 165 -2.17 -14.34 8.19
CA ASP A 165 -2.30 -13.34 7.14
C ASP A 165 -3.54 -13.63 6.28
N THR A 166 -4.53 -12.76 6.36
CA THR A 166 -5.75 -12.86 5.57
C THR A 166 -5.62 -12.22 4.20
N SER A 167 -4.54 -11.49 3.94
CA SER A 167 -4.29 -10.78 2.69
C SER A 167 -3.63 -11.65 1.62
N GLY A 168 -2.68 -12.52 2.02
CA GLY A 168 -1.86 -13.31 1.11
C GLY A 168 -0.72 -12.47 0.51
N GLU A 169 -0.85 -11.96 -0.71
CA GLU A 169 0.05 -10.92 -1.22
C GLU A 169 -0.20 -9.58 -0.55
N ALA A 170 0.82 -8.71 -0.54
CA ALA A 170 0.68 -7.37 0.01
C ALA A 170 -0.42 -6.57 -0.72
N LEU A 171 -1.25 -5.85 0.05
CA LEU A 171 -2.44 -5.18 -0.51
C LEU A 171 -2.09 -4.00 -1.44
N PHE A 172 -0.89 -3.41 -1.32
CA PHE A 172 -0.45 -2.37 -2.25
C PHE A 172 -0.22 -2.92 -3.66
N LYS A 173 0.03 -4.21 -3.84
CA LYS A 173 0.03 -4.88 -5.15
C LYS A 173 -1.42 -4.99 -5.66
N ARG A 174 -1.96 -3.90 -6.24
CA ARG A 174 -3.36 -3.83 -6.68
C ARG A 174 -3.68 -4.73 -7.88
N GLY A 175 -2.65 -5.18 -8.62
CA GLY A 175 -2.78 -6.03 -9.80
C GLY A 175 -2.85 -5.28 -11.14
N TRP A 176 -2.75 -3.96 -11.14
CA TRP A 176 -2.75 -3.16 -12.37
C TRP A 176 -1.34 -2.73 -12.83
N ARG A 177 -0.34 -2.80 -11.96
CA ARG A 177 1.03 -2.44 -12.31
C ARG A 177 1.71 -3.55 -13.13
N ASP A 178 2.44 -3.17 -14.18
CA ASP A 178 3.39 -4.05 -14.83
C ASP A 178 4.66 -4.15 -13.97
N GLU A 179 5.05 -5.37 -13.58
CA GLU A 179 6.16 -5.60 -12.64
C GLU A 179 7.55 -5.29 -13.22
N LYS A 180 7.62 -4.93 -14.49
CA LYS A 180 8.87 -4.66 -15.19
C LYS A 180 9.31 -3.18 -15.10
N GLY A 181 9.35 -2.61 -13.92
CA GLY A 181 9.77 -1.22 -13.71
C GLY A 181 10.61 -1.03 -12.44
N GLU A 182 11.46 -0.02 -12.42
CA GLU A 182 12.21 0.42 -11.25
C GLU A 182 11.26 0.74 -10.07
N ALA A 183 11.71 0.53 -8.83
CA ALA A 183 10.95 0.63 -7.59
C ALA A 183 10.05 1.89 -7.50
N PRO A 184 8.77 1.80 -7.87
CA PRO A 184 7.87 2.95 -7.92
C PRO A 184 7.31 3.27 -6.53
N LEU A 185 6.66 4.43 -6.41
CA LEU A 185 5.86 4.76 -5.23
C LEU A 185 4.82 3.65 -4.97
N LYS A 186 4.79 3.08 -3.76
CA LYS A 186 3.80 2.05 -3.38
C LYS A 186 2.40 2.66 -3.35
N GLU A 187 1.42 1.92 -3.84
CA GLU A 187 0.04 2.39 -4.01
C GLU A 187 -0.62 2.78 -2.68
N ASN A 188 -0.35 2.04 -1.61
CA ASN A 188 -0.87 2.37 -0.28
C ASN A 188 -0.25 3.63 0.32
N LEU A 189 1.02 3.93 0.01
CA LEU A 189 1.64 5.19 0.40
C LEU A 189 1.04 6.35 -0.41
N ALA A 190 0.83 6.17 -1.71
CA ALA A 190 0.16 7.17 -2.56
C ALA A 190 -1.27 7.46 -2.07
N ALA A 191 -2.04 6.43 -1.72
CA ALA A 191 -3.39 6.59 -1.15
C ALA A 191 -3.35 7.34 0.20
N GLY A 192 -2.38 7.03 1.06
CA GLY A 192 -2.16 7.75 2.32
C GLY A 192 -1.84 9.23 2.11
N ILE A 193 -1.00 9.55 1.11
CA ILE A 193 -0.64 10.92 0.74
C ILE A 193 -1.85 11.68 0.20
N LEU A 194 -2.67 11.06 -0.66
CA LEU A 194 -3.93 11.64 -1.14
C LEU A 194 -4.85 12.01 0.03
N ARG A 195 -4.98 11.17 1.05
CA ARG A 195 -5.75 11.51 2.25
C ARG A 195 -5.11 12.61 3.10
N LEU A 196 -3.79 12.58 3.29
CA LEU A 196 -3.06 13.61 4.03
C LEU A 196 -3.12 14.98 3.36
N SER A 197 -3.20 15.02 2.02
CA SER A 197 -3.36 16.25 1.25
C SER A 197 -4.76 16.86 1.39
N GLY A 198 -5.75 16.06 1.82
CA GLY A 198 -7.14 16.49 1.90
C GLY A 198 -7.85 16.51 0.54
N TRP A 199 -7.25 15.96 -0.51
CA TRP A 199 -7.86 15.88 -1.82
C TRP A 199 -9.21 15.16 -1.80
N GLN A 200 -10.16 15.66 -2.56
CA GLN A 200 -11.50 15.11 -2.71
C GLN A 200 -11.84 14.86 -4.19
N ALA A 201 -12.66 13.83 -4.44
CA ALA A 201 -13.15 13.53 -5.80
C ALA A 201 -13.90 14.73 -6.42
N GLY A 202 -13.50 15.13 -7.62
CA GLY A 202 -13.99 16.32 -8.30
C GLY A 202 -13.15 17.59 -8.09
N GLN A 203 -12.13 17.53 -7.20
CA GLN A 203 -11.11 18.56 -7.05
C GLN A 203 -10.00 18.34 -8.08
N THR A 204 -9.48 19.43 -8.66
CA THR A 204 -8.35 19.35 -9.59
C THR A 204 -7.13 18.79 -8.92
N LEU A 205 -6.60 17.68 -9.48
CA LEU A 205 -5.33 17.06 -9.14
C LEU A 205 -4.39 17.10 -10.33
N PHE A 206 -3.18 17.58 -10.13
CA PHE A 206 -2.12 17.58 -11.13
C PHE A 206 -0.82 17.00 -10.59
N ASP A 207 -0.21 16.09 -11.35
CA ASP A 207 1.13 15.55 -11.08
C ASP A 207 2.05 15.84 -12.27
N PRO A 208 2.95 16.86 -12.19
CA PRO A 208 3.83 17.23 -13.29
C PRO A 208 5.02 16.29 -13.48
N MET A 209 5.19 15.28 -12.62
CA MET A 209 6.24 14.26 -12.68
C MET A 209 5.63 12.87 -12.40
N CYS A 210 4.53 12.57 -13.12
CA CYS A 210 3.63 11.47 -12.74
C CYS A 210 4.23 10.06 -12.88
N GLY A 211 5.34 9.91 -13.57
CA GLY A 211 5.97 8.62 -13.78
C GLY A 211 4.99 7.60 -14.35
N SER A 212 4.90 6.44 -13.74
CA SER A 212 3.95 5.37 -14.10
C SER A 212 2.49 5.63 -13.67
N GLY A 213 2.18 6.80 -13.09
CA GLY A 213 0.82 7.28 -12.82
C GLY A 213 0.21 6.87 -11.48
N THR A 214 1.01 6.53 -10.46
CA THR A 214 0.49 5.98 -9.20
C THR A 214 -0.52 6.90 -8.50
N PHE A 215 -0.21 8.19 -8.33
CA PHE A 215 -1.14 9.16 -7.74
C PHE A 215 -2.42 9.32 -8.58
N LEU A 216 -2.27 9.37 -9.89
CA LEU A 216 -3.40 9.59 -10.81
C LEU A 216 -4.38 8.42 -10.77
N ILE A 217 -3.86 7.17 -10.76
CA ILE A 217 -4.66 5.95 -10.73
C ILE A 217 -5.35 5.78 -9.38
N GLU A 218 -4.62 5.94 -8.26
CA GLU A 218 -5.23 5.87 -6.92
C GLU A 218 -6.33 6.95 -6.74
N ALA A 219 -6.10 8.18 -7.21
CA ALA A 219 -7.10 9.24 -7.17
C ALA A 219 -8.35 8.90 -8.03
N ALA A 220 -8.15 8.40 -9.26
CA ALA A 220 -9.25 8.00 -10.12
C ALA A 220 -10.06 6.84 -9.53
N GLN A 221 -9.38 5.84 -8.93
CA GLN A 221 -10.07 4.76 -8.23
C GLN A 221 -10.87 5.26 -7.02
N VAL A 222 -10.36 6.24 -6.27
CA VAL A 222 -11.11 6.89 -5.17
C VAL A 222 -12.34 7.61 -5.72
N ALA A 223 -12.20 8.42 -6.77
CA ALA A 223 -13.31 9.17 -7.38
C ALA A 223 -14.41 8.24 -7.90
N LEU A 224 -14.02 7.11 -8.49
CA LEU A 224 -14.92 6.10 -9.05
C LEU A 224 -15.38 5.05 -8.04
N SER A 225 -15.07 5.22 -6.76
CA SER A 225 -15.40 4.27 -5.69
C SER A 225 -14.93 2.83 -5.98
N VAL A 226 -13.88 2.66 -6.79
CA VAL A 226 -13.27 1.36 -7.06
C VAL A 226 -12.52 0.92 -5.80
N PRO A 227 -12.88 -0.20 -5.15
CA PRO A 227 -12.15 -0.66 -3.98
C PRO A 227 -10.71 -1.07 -4.33
N ALA A 228 -9.79 -0.91 -3.37
CA ALA A 228 -8.36 -1.20 -3.59
C ALA A 228 -8.12 -2.63 -4.07
N GLY A 229 -8.91 -3.58 -3.56
CA GLY A 229 -8.83 -5.00 -3.88
C GLY A 229 -9.67 -5.46 -5.08
N ALA A 230 -10.26 -4.54 -5.87
CA ALA A 230 -11.24 -4.87 -6.91
C ALA A 230 -10.74 -5.91 -7.93
N ILE A 231 -9.51 -5.78 -8.42
CA ILE A 231 -8.93 -6.71 -9.39
C ILE A 231 -8.72 -8.09 -8.75
N ARG A 232 -8.19 -8.12 -7.53
CA ARG A 232 -7.94 -9.37 -6.77
C ARG A 232 -9.23 -10.07 -6.36
N ALA A 233 -10.28 -9.30 -6.09
CA ALA A 233 -11.62 -9.82 -5.82
C ALA A 233 -12.33 -10.35 -7.08
N GLY A 234 -11.77 -10.09 -8.28
CA GLY A 234 -12.40 -10.46 -9.54
C GLY A 234 -13.66 -9.66 -9.87
N LEU A 235 -13.73 -8.39 -9.40
CA LEU A 235 -14.88 -7.51 -9.68
C LEU A 235 -14.93 -7.04 -11.14
N TYR A 236 -13.89 -7.30 -11.93
CA TYR A 236 -13.86 -7.05 -13.35
C TYR A 236 -13.88 -8.37 -14.12
N GLU A 237 -14.72 -8.48 -15.15
CA GLU A 237 -14.67 -9.62 -16.06
C GLU A 237 -13.30 -9.69 -16.74
N ARG A 238 -12.70 -10.88 -16.76
CA ARG A 238 -11.58 -11.18 -17.65
C ARG A 238 -12.11 -11.25 -19.08
N GLN A 239 -12.37 -10.12 -19.71
CA GLN A 239 -12.67 -10.07 -21.13
C GLN A 239 -11.41 -9.87 -21.94
N GLY A 240 -11.20 -10.74 -22.93
CA GLY A 240 -10.23 -10.50 -23.99
C GLY A 240 -10.61 -9.21 -24.72
N LYS A 241 -9.74 -8.19 -24.66
CA LYS A 241 -9.65 -7.00 -25.50
C LYS A 241 -10.75 -5.91 -25.44
N ALA A 242 -11.76 -5.99 -24.61
CA ALA A 242 -12.73 -4.91 -24.45
C ALA A 242 -12.66 -4.32 -23.02
N THR A 243 -12.69 -2.99 -22.90
CA THR A 243 -12.80 -2.29 -21.61
C THR A 243 -14.05 -2.78 -20.88
N PRO A 244 -13.95 -3.35 -19.67
CA PRO A 244 -15.12 -3.83 -18.94
C PRO A 244 -16.03 -2.63 -18.65
N GLN A 245 -17.29 -2.75 -19.03
CA GLN A 245 -18.30 -1.80 -18.58
C GLN A 245 -18.85 -2.29 -17.23
N PRO A 246 -19.01 -1.41 -16.22
CA PRO A 246 -19.52 -1.77 -14.89
C PRO A 246 -20.87 -2.51 -14.91
N SER A 247 -21.71 -2.28 -15.92
CA SER A 247 -23.01 -2.93 -16.10
C SER A 247 -22.97 -4.42 -16.46
N ARG A 248 -21.77 -4.98 -16.71
CA ARG A 248 -21.57 -6.40 -17.07
C ARG A 248 -20.71 -7.16 -16.09
N LEU A 249 -20.56 -6.65 -14.88
CA LEU A 249 -19.79 -7.31 -13.81
C LEU A 249 -20.59 -8.53 -13.33
N ALA A 250 -20.32 -9.69 -13.92
CA ALA A 250 -20.78 -10.97 -13.40
C ALA A 250 -19.79 -11.42 -12.34
N TYR A 251 -20.16 -11.25 -11.07
CA TYR A 251 -19.44 -11.81 -9.96
C TYR A 251 -19.46 -13.35 -10.07
N ARG A 252 -18.29 -13.96 -10.10
CA ARG A 252 -18.13 -15.40 -9.87
C ARG A 252 -17.39 -15.58 -8.56
N PRO A 253 -17.97 -16.28 -7.56
CA PRO A 253 -17.24 -16.61 -6.34
C PRO A 253 -16.01 -17.41 -6.72
N LEU A 254 -14.84 -16.86 -6.42
CA LEU A 254 -13.58 -17.44 -6.83
C LEU A 254 -13.16 -18.47 -5.77
N VAL A 255 -13.44 -19.73 -6.02
CA VAL A 255 -13.07 -20.86 -5.14
C VAL A 255 -11.63 -21.35 -5.38
N ASN A 256 -10.89 -20.86 -6.36
CA ASN A 256 -9.47 -21.18 -6.58
C ASN A 256 -8.83 -20.06 -7.39
N VAL A 257 -8.42 -18.97 -6.71
CA VAL A 257 -7.71 -17.87 -7.39
C VAL A 257 -6.25 -17.93 -7.04
N GLU A 258 -5.45 -18.18 -8.03
CA GLU A 258 -3.99 -18.18 -7.93
C GLU A 258 -3.45 -16.85 -7.32
N HIS A 259 -4.19 -15.75 -7.49
CA HIS A 259 -3.86 -14.39 -7.03
C HIS A 259 -4.92 -13.75 -6.12
N GLY A 260 -5.79 -14.54 -5.49
CA GLY A 260 -6.81 -14.05 -4.55
C GLY A 260 -6.25 -13.64 -3.19
N PHE A 261 -7.15 -13.26 -2.27
CA PHE A 261 -6.77 -12.96 -0.90
C PHE A 261 -6.43 -14.21 -0.11
N GLY A 262 -5.59 -14.07 0.94
CA GLY A 262 -5.21 -15.17 1.82
C GLY A 262 -6.41 -15.81 2.52
N PHE A 263 -7.40 -15.01 2.96
CA PHE A 263 -8.59 -15.55 3.63
C PHE A 263 -9.38 -16.55 2.78
N GLN A 264 -9.35 -16.46 1.45
CA GLN A 264 -10.05 -17.38 0.55
C GLN A 264 -9.48 -18.81 0.56
N ARG A 265 -8.38 -19.03 1.28
CA ARG A 265 -7.72 -20.33 1.47
C ARG A 265 -7.82 -20.84 2.90
N LEU A 266 -8.48 -20.09 3.79
CA LEU A 266 -8.64 -20.44 5.21
C LEU A 266 -10.03 -21.02 5.46
N LYS A 267 -10.09 -22.20 6.08
CA LYS A 267 -11.32 -22.98 6.30
C LYS A 267 -12.48 -22.18 6.90
N PRO A 268 -12.30 -21.35 7.95
CA PRO A 268 -13.42 -20.62 8.54
C PRO A 268 -14.12 -19.66 7.58
N PHE A 269 -13.42 -19.16 6.55
CA PHE A 269 -14.00 -18.28 5.53
C PHE A 269 -14.69 -19.00 4.37
N LEU A 270 -14.62 -20.35 4.35
CA LEU A 270 -15.21 -21.18 3.29
C LEU A 270 -16.58 -21.73 3.68
N THR A 271 -17.14 -21.36 4.82
CA THR A 271 -18.50 -21.74 5.20
C THR A 271 -19.53 -21.03 4.31
N GLN A 272 -20.70 -21.62 4.13
CA GLN A 272 -21.76 -21.05 3.29
C GLN A 272 -22.13 -19.62 3.75
N ASN A 273 -22.17 -19.37 5.07
CA ASN A 273 -22.47 -18.06 5.63
C ASN A 273 -21.40 -17.03 5.24
N GLU A 274 -20.11 -17.36 5.38
CA GLU A 274 -19.01 -16.45 5.06
C GLU A 274 -18.90 -16.20 3.56
N LEU A 275 -19.16 -17.21 2.72
CA LEU A 275 -19.23 -17.02 1.28
C LEU A 275 -20.36 -16.08 0.87
N GLN A 276 -21.53 -16.17 1.53
CA GLN A 276 -22.63 -15.23 1.30
C GLN A 276 -22.27 -13.80 1.78
N HIS A 277 -21.57 -13.66 2.90
CA HIS A 277 -21.06 -12.35 3.34
C HIS A 277 -20.11 -11.76 2.30
N TRP A 278 -19.19 -12.56 1.76
CA TRP A 278 -18.27 -12.12 0.73
C TRP A 278 -19.00 -11.66 -0.54
N GLU A 279 -19.98 -12.41 -0.99
CA GLU A 279 -20.81 -12.04 -2.14
C GLU A 279 -21.53 -10.71 -1.90
N ASN A 280 -22.16 -10.51 -0.75
CA ASN A 280 -22.84 -9.26 -0.39
C ASN A 280 -21.87 -8.07 -0.39
N VAL A 281 -20.66 -8.26 0.14
CA VAL A 281 -19.61 -7.22 0.16
C VAL A 281 -19.20 -6.84 -1.27
N CYS A 282 -18.99 -7.81 -2.15
CA CYS A 282 -18.63 -7.58 -3.55
C CYS A 282 -19.76 -6.87 -4.33
N GLN A 283 -21.02 -7.31 -4.15
CA GLN A 283 -22.18 -6.70 -4.80
C GLN A 283 -22.38 -5.24 -4.35
N ALA A 284 -22.22 -4.95 -3.06
CA ALA A 284 -22.28 -3.59 -2.55
C ALA A 284 -21.19 -2.68 -3.15
N ALA A 285 -19.97 -3.21 -3.28
CA ALA A 285 -18.86 -2.49 -3.90
C ALA A 285 -19.17 -2.19 -5.38
N LEU A 286 -19.69 -3.16 -6.13
CA LEU A 286 -20.08 -2.98 -7.52
C LEU A 286 -21.17 -1.91 -7.68
N ALA A 287 -22.17 -1.89 -6.80
CA ALA A 287 -23.22 -0.88 -6.82
C ALA A 287 -22.65 0.53 -6.59
N GLN A 288 -21.68 0.67 -5.67
CA GLN A 288 -21.00 1.95 -5.44
C GLN A 288 -20.18 2.41 -6.66
N MET A 289 -19.47 1.49 -7.33
CA MET A 289 -18.73 1.78 -8.55
C MET A 289 -19.66 2.28 -9.67
N VAL A 290 -20.80 1.62 -9.88
CA VAL A 290 -21.80 2.03 -10.89
C VAL A 290 -22.35 3.42 -10.59
N GLU A 291 -22.65 3.72 -9.33
CA GLU A 291 -23.16 5.03 -8.94
C GLU A 291 -22.11 6.15 -9.10
N ALA A 292 -20.87 5.87 -8.71
CA ALA A 292 -19.77 6.81 -8.88
C ALA A 292 -19.49 7.11 -10.36
N GLN A 293 -19.62 6.11 -11.25
CA GLN A 293 -19.44 6.30 -12.68
C GLN A 293 -20.51 7.20 -13.30
N LYS A 294 -21.73 7.22 -12.79
CA LYS A 294 -22.76 8.19 -13.22
C LYS A 294 -22.34 9.63 -12.90
N ARG A 295 -21.71 9.82 -11.74
CA ARG A 295 -21.19 11.12 -11.31
C ARG A 295 -19.98 11.57 -12.12
N PHE A 296 -19.13 10.63 -12.54
CA PHE A 296 -17.91 10.87 -13.31
C PHE A 296 -17.96 10.06 -14.63
N PRO A 297 -18.74 10.50 -15.64
CA PRO A 297 -19.03 9.71 -16.83
C PRO A 297 -17.83 9.57 -17.79
N ASN A 298 -16.82 10.41 -17.66
CA ASN A 298 -15.62 10.39 -18.51
C ASN A 298 -14.38 10.84 -17.73
N THR A 299 -13.22 10.70 -18.34
CA THR A 299 -11.92 11.03 -17.71
C THR A 299 -11.78 12.52 -17.37
N GLN A 300 -12.33 13.40 -18.20
CA GLN A 300 -12.24 14.85 -17.99
C GLN A 300 -13.02 15.28 -16.75
N SER A 301 -14.15 14.62 -16.46
CA SER A 301 -14.96 14.92 -15.27
C SER A 301 -14.29 14.54 -13.96
N LEU A 302 -13.20 13.75 -13.98
CA LEU A 302 -12.41 13.41 -12.80
C LEU A 302 -11.53 14.57 -12.32
N PHE A 303 -11.20 15.54 -13.20
CA PHE A 303 -10.24 16.64 -12.94
C PHE A 303 -8.86 16.15 -12.50
N ILE A 304 -8.44 14.99 -12.97
CA ILE A 304 -7.14 14.36 -12.68
C ILE A 304 -6.29 14.40 -13.93
N SER A 305 -5.09 14.96 -13.83
CA SER A 305 -4.16 15.07 -14.94
C SER A 305 -2.71 14.98 -14.49
N GLY A 306 -1.81 14.69 -15.44
CA GLY A 306 -0.40 14.60 -15.17
C GLY A 306 0.47 14.87 -16.39
N SER A 307 1.76 15.01 -16.16
CA SER A 307 2.78 15.03 -17.20
C SER A 307 4.05 14.34 -16.70
N ASP A 308 4.89 13.95 -17.65
CA ASP A 308 6.24 13.49 -17.41
C ASP A 308 7.09 13.84 -18.61
N ILE A 309 8.37 14.13 -18.42
CA ILE A 309 9.30 14.42 -19.51
C ILE A 309 9.63 13.15 -20.32
N ASN A 310 9.54 11.99 -19.70
CA ASN A 310 9.84 10.70 -20.28
C ASN A 310 8.60 10.09 -20.96
N GLU A 311 8.65 9.95 -22.29
CA GLU A 311 7.57 9.37 -23.10
C GLU A 311 7.24 7.92 -22.71
N GLN A 312 8.26 7.14 -22.31
CA GLN A 312 8.06 5.74 -21.90
C GLN A 312 7.23 5.67 -20.62
N LEU A 313 7.48 6.56 -19.63
CA LEU A 313 6.70 6.66 -18.41
C LEU A 313 5.26 7.11 -18.68
N VAL A 314 5.06 8.06 -19.60
CA VAL A 314 3.71 8.45 -20.06
C VAL A 314 2.97 7.28 -20.68
N SER A 315 3.64 6.49 -21.53
CA SER A 315 3.07 5.28 -22.11
C SER A 315 2.75 4.22 -21.06
N MET A 316 3.65 4.01 -20.09
CA MET A 316 3.45 3.11 -18.96
C MET A 316 2.26 3.54 -18.10
N CYS A 317 2.11 4.84 -17.82
CA CYS A 317 0.96 5.39 -17.10
C CYS A 317 -0.37 5.07 -17.82
N LYS A 318 -0.42 5.24 -19.15
CA LYS A 318 -1.60 4.87 -19.96
C LYS A 318 -1.90 3.37 -19.89
N GLY A 319 -0.88 2.52 -19.97
CA GLY A 319 -1.02 1.07 -19.84
C GLY A 319 -1.50 0.66 -18.43
N ASN A 320 -0.96 1.25 -17.38
CA ASN A 320 -1.39 1.01 -15.99
C ASN A 320 -2.84 1.46 -15.78
N TRP A 321 -3.25 2.60 -16.33
CA TRP A 321 -4.63 3.09 -16.28
C TRP A 321 -5.62 2.09 -16.89
N GLN A 322 -5.28 1.54 -18.06
CA GLN A 322 -6.10 0.51 -18.71
C GLN A 322 -6.16 -0.79 -17.89
N ARG A 323 -5.03 -1.25 -17.34
CA ARG A 323 -4.98 -2.43 -16.46
C ARG A 323 -5.71 -2.23 -15.13
N ALA A 324 -5.80 -0.97 -14.67
CA ALA A 324 -6.63 -0.59 -13.52
C ALA A 324 -8.12 -0.56 -13.85
N HIS A 325 -8.52 -0.92 -15.08
CA HIS A 325 -9.89 -0.90 -15.59
C HIS A 325 -10.59 0.47 -15.44
N LEU A 326 -9.82 1.54 -15.52
CA LEU A 326 -10.35 2.89 -15.44
C LEU A 326 -10.92 3.34 -16.81
N PRO A 327 -11.98 4.17 -16.85
CA PRO A 327 -12.65 4.56 -18.09
C PRO A 327 -11.74 5.43 -18.95
N GLY A 328 -11.84 5.27 -20.27
CA GLY A 328 -11.14 6.09 -21.26
C GLY A 328 -9.62 6.04 -21.14
N LEU A 329 -8.98 7.14 -21.49
CA LEU A 329 -7.52 7.34 -21.35
C LEU A 329 -7.24 8.43 -20.32
N PRO A 330 -6.16 8.32 -19.53
CA PRO A 330 -5.77 9.37 -18.60
C PRO A 330 -5.41 10.66 -19.33
N VAL A 331 -5.65 11.80 -18.70
CA VAL A 331 -5.21 13.11 -19.20
C VAL A 331 -3.72 13.27 -18.83
N VAL A 332 -2.84 12.61 -19.58
CA VAL A 332 -1.39 12.61 -19.35
C VAL A 332 -0.67 13.01 -20.64
N ARG A 333 0.33 13.90 -20.52
CA ARG A 333 1.10 14.46 -21.64
C ARG A 333 2.60 14.32 -21.39
N GLN A 334 3.37 14.20 -22.46
CA GLN A 334 4.82 14.35 -22.39
C GLN A 334 5.15 15.85 -22.35
N VAL A 335 5.52 16.36 -21.17
CA VAL A 335 5.85 17.77 -20.95
C VAL A 335 6.85 17.84 -19.80
N ASP A 336 7.86 18.71 -19.97
CA ASP A 336 8.79 19.05 -18.89
C ASP A 336 8.05 19.81 -17.79
N ALA A 337 8.28 19.44 -16.54
CA ALA A 337 7.68 20.08 -15.37
C ALA A 337 7.97 21.60 -15.29
N LEU A 338 9.10 22.06 -15.83
CA LEU A 338 9.51 23.47 -15.85
C LEU A 338 8.66 24.36 -16.80
N VAL A 339 7.95 23.76 -17.74
CA VAL A 339 7.10 24.46 -18.72
C VAL A 339 5.66 24.00 -18.69
N SER A 340 5.33 23.08 -17.78
CA SER A 340 3.97 22.59 -17.59
C SER A 340 3.04 23.73 -17.16
N LYS A 341 1.80 23.74 -17.65
CA LYS A 341 0.81 24.76 -17.29
C LYS A 341 -0.32 24.15 -16.45
N PRO A 342 -0.95 24.95 -15.58
CA PRO A 342 -2.13 24.51 -14.85
C PRO A 342 -3.18 23.91 -15.78
N PRO A 343 -3.75 22.74 -15.47
CA PRO A 343 -4.85 22.17 -16.24
C PRO A 343 -6.12 23.01 -16.11
N ALA A 344 -7.04 22.83 -17.07
CA ALA A 344 -8.33 23.48 -17.00
C ALA A 344 -9.12 23.05 -15.76
N MET A 345 -9.66 24.01 -15.01
CA MET A 345 -10.34 23.78 -13.73
C MET A 345 -11.85 24.03 -13.78
N LEU A 346 -12.42 24.34 -14.97
CA LEU A 346 -13.84 24.66 -15.10
C LEU A 346 -14.70 23.48 -14.63
N GLY A 347 -15.48 23.68 -13.58
CA GLY A 347 -16.31 22.66 -12.94
C GLY A 347 -15.64 21.88 -11.81
N SER A 348 -14.35 22.12 -11.54
CA SER A 348 -13.65 21.57 -10.36
C SER A 348 -14.14 22.22 -9.07
N ILE A 349 -14.13 21.44 -7.98
CA ILE A 349 -14.45 21.94 -6.63
C ILE A 349 -13.17 22.27 -5.85
N GLY A 350 -13.27 23.19 -4.91
CA GLY A 350 -12.19 23.53 -3.97
C GLY A 350 -10.92 24.11 -4.62
N GLU A 351 -9.88 24.26 -3.83
CA GLU A 351 -8.56 24.73 -4.27
C GLU A 351 -7.84 23.62 -5.06
N PRO A 352 -7.17 23.95 -6.19
CA PRO A 352 -6.46 22.95 -6.98
C PRO A 352 -5.23 22.41 -6.22
N LEU A 353 -4.93 21.15 -6.44
CA LEU A 353 -3.92 20.44 -5.71
C LEU A 353 -2.88 19.80 -6.64
N MET A 354 -1.61 19.95 -6.30
CA MET A 354 -0.49 19.30 -6.96
C MET A 354 0.14 18.26 -6.03
N LEU A 355 0.30 17.05 -6.51
CA LEU A 355 1.04 15.98 -5.81
C LEU A 355 2.18 15.53 -6.69
N LEU A 356 3.39 15.44 -6.13
CA LEU A 356 4.53 14.92 -6.88
C LEU A 356 5.49 14.15 -5.99
N ASN A 357 6.15 13.17 -6.60
CA ASN A 357 7.25 12.40 -6.04
C ASN A 357 8.43 12.51 -7.01
N PRO A 358 9.20 13.63 -6.96
CA PRO A 358 10.30 13.85 -7.88
C PRO A 358 11.37 12.77 -7.74
N PRO A 359 12.19 12.52 -8.77
CA PRO A 359 13.32 11.63 -8.67
C PRO A 359 14.31 12.13 -7.59
N TYR A 360 14.83 11.21 -6.78
CA TYR A 360 15.83 11.49 -5.75
C TYR A 360 16.82 10.33 -5.64
N GLY A 361 18.08 10.62 -5.28
CA GLY A 361 19.13 9.63 -5.08
C GLY A 361 19.54 8.89 -6.35
N GLU A 362 19.69 7.56 -6.28
CA GLU A 362 20.15 6.70 -7.39
C GLU A 362 19.32 6.83 -8.67
N ARG A 363 18.08 7.31 -8.58
CA ARG A 363 17.21 7.55 -9.74
C ARG A 363 17.71 8.66 -10.67
N LEU A 364 18.59 9.54 -10.19
CA LEU A 364 19.23 10.57 -11.02
C LEU A 364 20.38 10.00 -11.86
N ALA A 365 21.07 8.95 -11.39
CA ALA A 365 22.20 8.35 -12.06
C ALA A 365 21.80 7.51 -13.31
N ILE A 366 20.56 7.03 -13.40
CA ILE A 366 20.11 6.10 -14.43
C ILE A 366 19.68 6.81 -15.73
N GLN A 367 19.37 8.10 -15.69
CA GLN A 367 19.05 8.86 -16.92
C GLN A 367 20.24 9.12 -17.84
N GLY A 368 21.47 8.82 -17.42
CA GLY A 368 22.70 9.06 -18.19
C GLY A 368 23.51 7.83 -18.62
N GLY A 369 23.15 6.62 -18.24
CA GLY A 369 23.99 5.44 -18.50
C GLY A 369 23.17 4.17 -18.78
N ARG A 370 23.38 3.56 -19.96
CA ARG A 370 23.05 2.15 -20.20
C ARG A 370 23.89 1.29 -19.24
N GLY A 371 23.26 0.77 -18.19
CA GLY A 371 23.85 -0.23 -17.31
C GLY A 371 22.98 -1.48 -17.34
N ASP A 372 23.42 -2.52 -18.06
CA ASP A 372 22.89 -3.88 -17.95
C ASP A 372 23.24 -4.41 -16.55
N GLY A 373 22.31 -4.31 -15.63
CA GLY A 373 22.38 -4.87 -14.28
C GLY A 373 21.06 -5.54 -13.98
N GLU A 374 21.03 -6.88 -14.06
CA GLU A 374 19.96 -7.69 -13.48
C GLU A 374 19.88 -7.37 -11.97
N SER A 375 18.90 -6.56 -11.58
CA SER A 375 18.56 -6.41 -10.17
C SER A 375 17.81 -7.66 -9.74
N GLU A 376 18.46 -8.53 -8.96
CA GLU A 376 17.78 -9.58 -8.20
C GLU A 376 16.60 -8.96 -7.45
N TYR A 377 15.41 -9.41 -7.76
CA TYR A 377 14.16 -9.07 -7.12
C TYR A 377 14.23 -9.50 -5.65
N ARG A 378 14.66 -8.61 -4.76
CA ARG A 378 14.52 -8.82 -3.32
C ARG A 378 13.05 -8.72 -2.98
N ASP A 379 12.56 -9.73 -2.27
CA ASP A 379 11.19 -9.86 -1.79
C ASP A 379 10.82 -8.61 -0.97
N ASP A 380 10.13 -7.63 -1.58
CA ASP A 380 9.68 -6.36 -0.98
C ASP A 380 8.91 -6.55 0.33
N ASP A 381 8.35 -7.76 0.54
CA ASP A 381 7.65 -8.13 1.76
C ASP A 381 8.59 -8.23 2.97
N ASN A 382 9.85 -8.62 2.76
CA ASN A 382 10.83 -8.79 3.83
C ASN A 382 11.41 -7.44 4.29
N ASP A 383 11.57 -6.48 3.38
CA ASP A 383 12.04 -5.12 3.69
C ASP A 383 11.02 -4.34 4.51
N TYR A 384 9.72 -4.59 4.31
CA TYR A 384 8.66 -3.94 5.07
C TYR A 384 8.66 -4.32 6.55
N TYR A 385 8.89 -5.60 6.87
CA TYR A 385 8.97 -6.08 8.27
C TYR A 385 10.30 -5.74 8.91
N ALA A 386 11.41 -5.80 8.17
CA ALA A 386 12.71 -5.34 8.66
C ALA A 386 12.71 -3.86 9.06
N ALA A 387 12.04 -3.01 8.29
CA ALA A 387 11.93 -1.58 8.58
C ALA A 387 11.13 -1.25 9.86
N ASN A 388 10.22 -2.13 10.28
CA ASN A 388 9.38 -1.94 11.46
C ASN A 388 9.92 -2.58 12.74
N THR A 389 11.04 -3.31 12.69
CA THR A 389 11.76 -3.80 13.87
C THR A 389 12.75 -2.75 14.40
N GLU A 390 13.06 -2.75 15.69
CA GLU A 390 14.06 -1.80 16.25
C GLU A 390 15.46 -2.07 15.68
N THR A 391 15.79 -3.33 15.42
CA THR A 391 17.03 -3.73 14.73
C THR A 391 16.99 -3.32 13.26
N GLY A 392 15.85 -3.47 12.59
CA GLY A 392 15.61 -2.96 11.24
C GLY A 392 15.58 -1.42 11.20
N ARG A 393 14.98 -0.76 12.21
CA ARG A 393 15.02 0.70 12.35
C ARG A 393 16.39 1.25 12.69
N GLN A 394 17.19 0.53 13.48
CA GLN A 394 18.60 0.90 13.73
C GLN A 394 19.47 0.59 12.53
N GLY A 395 19.28 -0.54 11.87
CA GLY A 395 19.88 -0.87 10.58
C GLY A 395 19.41 0.06 9.47
N ALA A 396 18.11 0.32 9.40
CA ALA A 396 17.50 1.28 8.46
C ALA A 396 17.90 2.72 8.79
N LYS A 397 18.00 3.13 10.07
CA LYS A 397 18.54 4.44 10.47
C LYS A 397 20.02 4.57 10.16
N ARG A 398 20.80 3.50 10.27
CA ARG A 398 22.21 3.50 9.91
C ARG A 398 22.39 3.44 8.39
N SER A 399 21.67 2.56 7.70
CA SER A 399 21.58 2.49 6.25
C SER A 399 20.93 3.76 5.67
N SER A 400 19.84 4.29 6.26
CA SER A 400 19.24 5.57 5.85
C SER A 400 20.14 6.76 6.16
N ARG A 401 20.93 6.75 7.26
CA ARG A 401 21.91 7.80 7.52
C ARG A 401 23.10 7.71 6.58
N GLU A 402 23.54 6.51 6.24
CA GLU A 402 24.60 6.30 5.26
C GLU A 402 24.09 6.58 3.84
N SER A 403 22.88 6.13 3.49
CA SER A 403 22.18 6.49 2.25
C SER A 403 21.84 7.98 2.19
N LEU A 404 21.35 8.58 3.29
CA LEU A 404 21.12 10.04 3.37
C LEU A 404 22.41 10.83 3.24
N LYS A 405 23.52 10.37 3.83
CA LYS A 405 24.83 11.00 3.63
C LYS A 405 25.34 10.82 2.20
N ALA A 406 25.12 9.64 1.61
CA ALA A 406 25.44 9.38 0.20
C ALA A 406 24.51 10.21 -0.73
N LEU A 407 23.21 10.31 -0.42
CA LEU A 407 22.22 11.13 -1.13
C LEU A 407 22.48 12.63 -0.97
N GLN A 408 22.85 13.09 0.22
CA GLN A 408 23.27 14.48 0.45
C GLN A 408 24.58 14.80 -0.25
N ALA A 409 25.55 13.89 -0.21
CA ALA A 409 26.79 14.03 -0.94
C ALA A 409 26.57 13.98 -2.46
N GLN A 410 25.59 13.20 -2.95
CA GLN A 410 25.25 13.12 -4.38
C GLN A 410 24.38 14.31 -4.83
N ALA A 411 23.47 14.81 -4.00
CA ALA A 411 22.71 16.04 -4.24
C ALA A 411 23.61 17.30 -4.21
N GLU A 412 24.67 17.29 -3.39
CA GLU A 412 25.73 18.30 -3.45
C GLU A 412 26.60 18.15 -4.71
N LEU A 413 26.57 16.98 -5.38
CA LEU A 413 27.37 16.63 -6.55
C LEU A 413 26.64 16.83 -7.89
N ASP A 414 25.31 17.09 -7.92
CA ASP A 414 24.59 17.37 -9.17
C ASP A 414 24.07 18.82 -9.22
N PRO A 415 24.93 19.75 -9.74
CA PRO A 415 24.55 21.15 -9.92
C PRO A 415 23.33 21.34 -10.85
N GLN A 416 23.08 20.38 -11.77
CA GLN A 416 21.95 20.45 -12.70
C GLN A 416 20.62 20.21 -11.99
N PHE A 417 20.58 19.26 -11.04
CA PHE A 417 19.37 19.01 -10.28
C PHE A 417 19.06 20.17 -9.30
N ALA A 418 20.07 20.74 -8.67
CA ALA A 418 19.89 21.92 -7.84
C ALA A 418 19.35 23.12 -8.65
N LEU A 419 19.86 23.32 -9.87
CA LEU A 419 19.35 24.34 -10.79
C LEU A 419 17.91 24.06 -11.22
N PHE A 420 17.58 22.79 -11.53
CA PHE A 420 16.23 22.37 -11.83
C PHE A 420 15.26 22.72 -10.69
N LEU A 421 15.60 22.39 -9.43
CA LEU A 421 14.74 22.69 -8.28
C LEU A 421 14.54 24.20 -8.07
N GLN A 422 15.58 25.02 -8.30
CA GLN A 422 15.43 26.49 -8.23
C GLN A 422 14.51 27.02 -9.33
N GLN A 423 14.64 26.51 -10.55
CA GLN A 423 13.79 26.87 -11.69
C GLN A 423 12.34 26.42 -11.44
N PHE A 424 12.17 25.19 -10.95
CA PHE A 424 10.86 24.63 -10.62
C PHE A 424 10.17 25.44 -9.51
N GLY A 425 10.92 25.82 -8.45
CA GLY A 425 10.38 26.68 -7.41
C GLY A 425 9.94 28.07 -7.89
N ARG A 426 10.63 28.65 -8.90
CA ARG A 426 10.20 29.88 -9.58
C ARG A 426 8.94 29.62 -10.39
N HIS A 427 8.92 28.57 -11.21
CA HIS A 427 7.78 28.19 -12.03
C HIS A 427 6.51 27.96 -11.20
N LEU A 428 6.64 27.32 -10.02
CA LEU A 428 5.51 27.17 -9.08
C LEU A 428 4.94 28.51 -8.62
N LYS A 429 5.79 29.52 -8.36
CA LYS A 429 5.33 30.85 -7.95
C LYS A 429 4.69 31.63 -9.07
N ASP A 430 5.21 31.50 -10.29
CA ASP A 430 4.81 32.31 -11.44
C ASP A 430 3.51 31.77 -12.08
N ASP A 431 3.34 30.44 -12.16
CA ASP A 431 2.27 29.80 -12.92
C ASP A 431 1.21 29.08 -12.04
N PHE A 432 1.53 28.72 -10.79
CA PHE A 432 0.65 27.93 -9.93
C PHE A 432 0.16 28.70 -8.69
N GLY A 433 -0.06 30.00 -8.82
CA GLY A 433 -0.67 30.82 -7.76
C GLY A 433 -2.03 30.25 -7.32
N GLY A 434 -2.26 30.18 -5.99
CA GLY A 434 -3.49 29.61 -5.41
C GLY A 434 -3.54 28.08 -5.32
N TRP A 435 -2.46 27.37 -5.73
CA TRP A 435 -2.37 25.93 -5.63
C TRP A 435 -1.83 25.46 -4.26
N ASP A 436 -2.28 24.28 -3.85
CA ASP A 436 -1.73 23.56 -2.71
C ASP A 436 -0.79 22.46 -3.23
N VAL A 437 0.51 22.60 -3.02
CA VAL A 437 1.54 21.74 -3.59
C VAL A 437 2.11 20.83 -2.52
N PHE A 438 2.09 19.51 -2.78
CA PHE A 438 2.64 18.50 -1.89
C PHE A 438 3.77 17.74 -2.59
N VAL A 439 4.91 17.65 -1.95
CA VAL A 439 6.10 16.97 -2.47
C VAL A 439 6.55 15.90 -1.49
N LEU A 440 6.55 14.64 -1.94
CA LEU A 440 7.16 13.53 -1.21
C LEU A 440 8.64 13.44 -1.60
N THR A 441 9.54 13.47 -0.62
CA THR A 441 10.98 13.32 -0.88
C THR A 441 11.73 12.82 0.35
N ALA A 442 12.87 12.17 0.12
CA ALA A 442 13.86 11.88 1.17
C ALA A 442 14.83 13.06 1.40
N ASP A 443 14.85 14.04 0.49
CA ASP A 443 15.73 15.22 0.62
C ASP A 443 15.11 16.26 1.58
N MET A 444 15.75 16.44 2.72
CA MET A 444 15.33 17.40 3.74
C MET A 444 15.65 18.86 3.38
N ALA A 445 16.53 19.10 2.40
CA ALA A 445 16.93 20.43 1.95
C ALA A 445 15.98 21.00 0.87
N LEU A 446 15.03 20.20 0.37
CA LEU A 446 14.11 20.58 -0.71
C LEU A 446 13.47 21.98 -0.54
N PRO A 447 12.94 22.40 0.64
CA PRO A 447 12.35 23.74 0.77
C PRO A 447 13.34 24.87 0.50
N GLY A 448 14.59 24.70 0.96
CA GLY A 448 15.67 25.66 0.68
C GLY A 448 16.06 25.72 -0.79
N GLN A 449 16.10 24.57 -1.46
CA GLN A 449 16.44 24.46 -2.89
C GLN A 449 15.33 25.07 -3.77
N LEU A 450 14.05 24.82 -3.45
CA LEU A 450 12.90 25.45 -4.12
C LEU A 450 12.80 26.96 -3.81
N ARG A 451 13.47 27.45 -2.76
CA ARG A 451 13.31 28.81 -2.21
C ARG A 451 11.85 29.13 -1.88
N ILE A 452 11.12 28.15 -1.37
CA ILE A 452 9.74 28.28 -0.91
C ILE A 452 9.68 27.75 0.52
N LYS A 453 9.05 28.51 1.41
CA LYS A 453 8.85 28.08 2.79
C LYS A 453 7.70 27.06 2.84
N GLU A 454 7.95 25.91 3.41
CA GLU A 454 6.91 24.93 3.65
C GLU A 454 5.92 25.40 4.71
N SER A 455 4.63 25.09 4.50
CA SER A 455 3.56 25.33 5.48
C SER A 455 3.39 24.17 6.44
N ARG A 456 3.75 22.94 6.01
CA ARG A 456 3.70 21.71 6.81
C ARG A 456 4.75 20.72 6.36
N ARG A 457 5.20 19.90 7.31
CA ARG A 457 6.15 18.79 7.10
C ARG A 457 5.61 17.55 7.82
N THR A 458 5.35 16.47 7.09
CA THR A 458 4.84 15.21 7.66
C THR A 458 5.85 14.09 7.43
N PRO A 459 6.34 13.42 8.49
CA PRO A 459 7.24 12.29 8.34
C PRO A 459 6.48 11.07 7.81
N LEU A 460 7.04 10.40 6.79
CA LEU A 460 6.51 9.19 6.16
C LEU A 460 7.66 8.23 5.87
N PHE A 461 7.31 6.95 5.60
CA PHE A 461 8.29 5.95 5.22
C PHE A 461 7.89 5.27 3.90
N ASN A 462 8.81 5.27 2.93
CA ASN A 462 8.67 4.49 1.70
C ASN A 462 9.56 3.23 1.80
N GLY A 463 8.99 2.12 2.28
CA GLY A 463 9.77 0.97 2.73
C GLY A 463 10.65 1.35 3.93
N ALA A 464 11.94 1.10 3.83
CA ALA A 464 12.93 1.48 4.85
C ALA A 464 13.37 2.96 4.77
N LEU A 465 13.06 3.65 3.67
CA LEU A 465 13.51 5.01 3.44
C LEU A 465 12.64 6.02 4.19
N GLU A 466 13.24 6.81 5.06
CA GLU A 466 12.57 7.92 5.73
C GLU A 466 12.39 9.09 4.75
N CYS A 467 11.14 9.48 4.54
CA CYS A 467 10.73 10.56 3.65
C CYS A 467 10.00 11.66 4.42
N ARG A 468 9.78 12.77 3.75
CA ARG A 468 8.91 13.86 4.21
C ARG A 468 7.93 14.21 3.10
N LEU A 469 6.68 14.40 3.51
CA LEU A 469 5.69 15.07 2.70
C LEU A 469 5.69 16.54 3.07
N PHE A 470 6.26 17.39 2.22
CA PHE A 470 6.24 18.84 2.36
C PHE A 470 5.00 19.41 1.71
N ARG A 471 4.37 20.38 2.36
CA ARG A 471 3.25 21.16 1.81
C ARG A 471 3.69 22.60 1.58
N PHE A 472 3.42 23.12 0.39
CA PHE A 472 3.66 24.50 0.00
C PHE A 472 2.34 25.11 -0.46
N LYS A 473 1.88 26.17 0.20
CA LYS A 473 0.75 26.97 -0.27
C LYS A 473 1.28 28.06 -1.20
N MET A 474 0.84 28.02 -2.46
CA MET A 474 1.17 29.09 -3.40
C MET A 474 0.22 30.26 -3.16
N ASN A 475 0.80 31.46 -3.01
CA ASN A 475 -0.02 32.67 -2.89
C ASN A 475 -0.84 32.85 -4.16
N PRO A 476 -2.12 33.26 -4.05
CA PRO A 476 -2.87 33.68 -5.23
C PRO A 476 -2.17 34.83 -5.95
N PRO A 477 -2.30 34.93 -7.27
CA PRO A 477 -1.69 35.98 -8.08
C PRO A 477 -2.18 37.38 -7.72
#